data_b63053b7a439c9bf82448a9e794b8fc3
#
_entry.id   b63053b7a439c9bf82448a9e794b8fc3
#
_cell.length_a   1.000
_cell.length_b   1.000
_cell.length_c   1.000
_cell.angle_alpha   90.00
_cell.angle_beta   90.00
_cell.angle_gamma   90.00
#
_symmetry.space_group_name_H-M   'P 1'
#
loop_
_entity.id
_entity.type
_entity.pdbx_description
1 polymer ?
#
loop_
_entity_poly.entity_id
_entity_poly.type
_entity_poly.pdbx_seq_one_letter_code
_entity_poly.pdbx_strand_id
1 'polypeptide(L)'
;MSFKDLGVNPALVKALVAAGIEKPFPIQKATLPDAIAGKDILGRGQTGSGKTLAFGLALMTRLAGKTAESMRPLGLVLSPTRELAMQTSDVIAPLSRSVNLNSQVVAGGLSYSKQIQALKRGVPIVVATPGRLIDLINKKHIRLDDIQITILDEADQMADMGFLPDVKKILDQTKPGGQRMLFSATLDRDVDSLVKKYLKNPVTHSLANEKSTAGNMTHHVLVMEQASKDVITASIAARKGKSIFFVRTKHGADKLAKRMNESGVAVGALHGGKTQTQRSKVLEGFKMGKTNALVATDVAARGIHVDDVSLVVHVDAPENHKDYLHRAGRTARAGASGTVVTLSTHKQVKGVRGLAARAGVKLVETKVGPMDQNLVKITGAVEPSGVPIVMADSGKSERSGRSGGYRDSRTRGGGKKKKSRPRPNERRKRPR
;
A
#
# COMPACT_ATOMS: atom_id res chain seq x y z
N MET A 1 14.00 1.45 29.37
CA MET A 1 13.55 0.11 28.91
C MET A 1 14.04 -0.07 27.50
N SER A 2 14.92 -1.04 27.26
CA SER A 2 15.50 -1.38 25.97
C SER A 2 14.75 -2.57 25.32
N PHE A 3 15.04 -2.91 24.08
CA PHE A 3 14.48 -4.10 23.44
C PHE A 3 14.87 -5.41 24.17
N LYS A 4 16.06 -5.46 24.79
CA LYS A 4 16.51 -6.57 25.62
C LYS A 4 15.59 -6.73 26.85
N ASP A 5 15.27 -5.65 27.53
CA ASP A 5 14.38 -5.66 28.72
C ASP A 5 12.97 -6.12 28.39
N LEU A 6 12.55 -5.98 27.12
CA LEU A 6 11.24 -6.41 26.61
C LEU A 6 11.22 -7.89 26.18
N GLY A 7 12.31 -8.64 26.36
CA GLY A 7 12.39 -10.06 26.04
C GLY A 7 12.70 -10.38 24.57
N VAL A 8 13.12 -9.39 23.77
CA VAL A 8 13.47 -9.61 22.36
C VAL A 8 14.74 -10.47 22.27
N ASN A 9 14.77 -11.41 21.33
CA ASN A 9 15.91 -12.29 21.09
C ASN A 9 17.22 -11.49 20.93
N PRO A 10 18.33 -11.88 21.60
CA PRO A 10 19.58 -11.13 21.58
C PRO A 10 20.16 -10.87 20.19
N ALA A 11 20.02 -11.81 19.24
CA ALA A 11 20.48 -11.62 17.86
C ALA A 11 19.68 -10.52 17.14
N LEU A 12 18.37 -10.45 17.38
CA LEU A 12 17.52 -9.37 16.88
C LEU A 12 17.88 -8.02 17.50
N VAL A 13 18.16 -7.97 18.81
CA VAL A 13 18.62 -6.74 19.48
C VAL A 13 19.92 -6.22 18.84
N LYS A 14 20.88 -7.11 18.60
CA LYS A 14 22.14 -6.75 17.90
C LYS A 14 21.88 -6.21 16.48
N ALA A 15 20.97 -6.84 15.74
CA ALA A 15 20.60 -6.39 14.39
C ALA A 15 19.89 -5.02 14.40
N LEU A 16 19.04 -4.74 15.40
CA LEU A 16 18.39 -3.44 15.59
C LEU A 16 19.40 -2.32 15.85
N VAL A 17 20.36 -2.55 16.75
CA VAL A 17 21.44 -1.59 17.04
C VAL A 17 22.26 -1.30 15.78
N ALA A 18 22.61 -2.33 15.01
CA ALA A 18 23.31 -2.17 13.73
C ALA A 18 22.52 -1.38 12.70
N ALA A 19 21.20 -1.41 12.79
CA ALA A 19 20.28 -0.61 11.95
C ALA A 19 19.99 0.78 12.53
N GLY A 20 20.63 1.20 13.63
CA GLY A 20 20.38 2.49 14.30
C GLY A 20 19.08 2.57 15.08
N ILE A 21 18.43 1.43 15.38
CA ILE A 21 17.15 1.36 16.10
C ILE A 21 17.43 0.94 17.54
N GLU A 22 17.69 1.92 18.40
CA GLU A 22 18.10 1.66 19.78
C GLU A 22 16.94 1.69 20.79
N LYS A 23 15.95 2.55 20.56
CA LYS A 23 14.88 2.82 21.53
C LYS A 23 13.52 2.32 21.00
N PRO A 24 12.79 1.50 21.78
CA PRO A 24 11.46 1.07 21.39
C PRO A 24 10.44 2.21 21.49
N PHE A 25 9.53 2.26 20.50
CA PHE A 25 8.37 3.13 20.52
C PHE A 25 7.34 2.69 21.56
N PRO A 26 6.39 3.58 21.97
CA PRO A 26 5.38 3.26 22.99
C PRO A 26 4.59 1.98 22.71
N ILE A 27 4.13 1.76 21.46
CA ILE A 27 3.40 0.54 21.10
C ILE A 27 4.26 -0.73 21.26
N GLN A 28 5.56 -0.63 20.96
CA GLN A 28 6.50 -1.75 21.10
C GLN A 28 6.73 -2.08 22.59
N LYS A 29 6.90 -1.04 23.44
CA LYS A 29 7.05 -1.23 24.89
C LYS A 29 5.81 -1.89 25.49
N ALA A 30 4.63 -1.51 25.01
CA ALA A 30 3.37 -2.04 25.52
C ALA A 30 3.13 -3.49 25.06
N THR A 31 3.34 -3.80 23.77
CA THR A 31 2.89 -5.07 23.19
C THR A 31 3.91 -6.19 23.26
N LEU A 32 5.23 -5.90 23.17
CA LEU A 32 6.27 -6.92 23.05
C LEU A 32 6.28 -7.95 24.20
N PRO A 33 6.18 -7.57 25.49
CA PRO A 33 6.23 -8.55 26.57
C PRO A 33 5.11 -9.58 26.46
N ASP A 34 3.88 -9.15 26.27
CA ASP A 34 2.72 -10.04 26.15
C ASP A 34 2.75 -10.87 24.87
N ALA A 35 3.15 -10.25 23.75
CA ALA A 35 3.25 -10.93 22.46
C ALA A 35 4.35 -12.03 22.47
N ILE A 36 5.51 -11.77 23.07
CA ILE A 36 6.59 -12.76 23.24
C ILE A 36 6.17 -13.87 24.21
N ALA A 37 5.42 -13.53 25.27
CA ALA A 37 4.83 -14.52 26.19
C ALA A 37 3.75 -15.41 25.54
N GLY A 38 3.34 -15.12 24.32
CA GLY A 38 2.41 -15.96 23.54
C GLY A 38 0.94 -15.61 23.71
N LYS A 39 0.63 -14.49 24.36
CA LYS A 39 -0.75 -14.02 24.49
C LYS A 39 -1.26 -13.49 23.15
N ASP A 40 -2.57 -13.61 22.92
CA ASP A 40 -3.21 -12.94 21.82
C ASP A 40 -3.21 -11.43 22.06
N ILE A 41 -2.96 -10.65 21.02
CA ILE A 41 -2.81 -9.20 21.12
C ILE A 41 -3.86 -8.48 20.28
N LEU A 42 -4.50 -7.48 20.86
CA LEU A 42 -5.26 -6.47 20.16
C LEU A 42 -4.54 -5.14 20.30
N GLY A 43 -3.76 -4.78 19.25
CA GLY A 43 -2.97 -3.56 19.22
C GLY A 43 -3.70 -2.44 18.48
N ARG A 44 -4.07 -1.37 19.20
CA ARG A 44 -4.68 -0.18 18.60
C ARG A 44 -3.64 0.93 18.47
N GLY A 45 -3.40 1.37 17.23
CA GLY A 45 -2.47 2.47 16.98
C GLY A 45 -2.52 2.93 15.53
N GLN A 46 -2.23 4.20 15.32
CA GLN A 46 -2.18 4.79 13.98
C GLN A 46 -1.04 4.22 13.14
N THR A 47 -1.14 4.38 11.82
CA THR A 47 -0.04 4.06 10.89
C THR A 47 1.19 4.91 11.23
N GLY A 48 2.38 4.29 11.27
CA GLY A 48 3.63 4.99 11.66
C GLY A 48 3.96 4.93 13.16
N SER A 49 3.13 4.32 14.00
CA SER A 49 3.41 4.13 15.44
C SER A 49 4.45 3.06 15.76
N GLY A 50 4.97 2.34 14.75
CA GLY A 50 5.96 1.27 14.94
C GLY A 50 5.37 -0.13 15.13
N LYS A 51 4.10 -0.35 14.77
CA LYS A 51 3.40 -1.65 14.88
C LYS A 51 4.13 -2.78 14.16
N THR A 52 4.63 -2.52 12.94
CA THR A 52 5.31 -3.53 12.12
C THR A 52 6.51 -4.13 12.84
N LEU A 53 7.31 -3.29 13.48
CA LEU A 53 8.45 -3.76 14.24
C LEU A 53 8.02 -4.47 15.53
N ALA A 54 6.93 -4.02 16.18
CA ALA A 54 6.37 -4.66 17.37
C ALA A 54 5.99 -6.12 17.11
N PHE A 55 5.09 -6.36 16.14
CA PHE A 55 4.67 -7.72 15.83
C PHE A 55 5.77 -8.54 15.15
N GLY A 56 6.60 -7.92 14.33
CA GLY A 56 7.71 -8.60 13.64
C GLY A 56 8.75 -9.14 14.62
N LEU A 57 9.15 -8.36 15.63
CA LEU A 57 10.07 -8.79 16.66
C LEU A 57 9.49 -9.93 17.53
N ALA A 58 8.21 -9.84 17.90
CA ALA A 58 7.56 -10.92 18.64
C ALA A 58 7.50 -12.21 17.81
N LEU A 59 7.08 -12.12 16.53
CA LEU A 59 7.04 -13.24 15.58
C LEU A 59 8.42 -13.91 15.46
N MET A 60 9.46 -13.13 15.18
CA MET A 60 10.81 -13.64 14.96
C MET A 60 11.44 -14.20 16.24
N THR A 61 11.20 -13.57 17.40
CA THR A 61 11.68 -14.08 18.71
C THR A 61 11.09 -15.44 19.01
N ARG A 62 9.80 -15.65 18.76
CA ARG A 62 9.11 -16.90 19.06
C ARG A 62 9.37 -18.02 18.06
N LEU A 63 9.72 -17.68 16.83
CA LEU A 63 10.05 -18.64 15.78
C LEU A 63 11.56 -18.90 15.66
N ALA A 64 12.43 -18.17 16.38
CA ALA A 64 13.87 -18.35 16.35
C ALA A 64 14.25 -19.82 16.57
N GLY A 65 15.13 -20.35 15.72
CA GLY A 65 15.58 -21.75 15.78
C GLY A 65 14.60 -22.78 15.22
N LYS A 66 13.42 -22.36 14.70
CA LYS A 66 12.46 -23.28 14.07
C LYS A 66 12.66 -23.31 12.56
N THR A 67 12.45 -24.48 11.97
CA THR A 67 12.47 -24.71 10.52
C THR A 67 11.06 -25.03 10.01
N ALA A 68 10.74 -24.59 8.82
CA ALA A 68 9.47 -24.87 8.16
C ALA A 68 9.65 -26.00 7.13
N GLU A 69 8.67 -26.88 7.05
CA GLU A 69 8.58 -27.87 5.99
C GLU A 69 8.18 -27.23 4.65
N SER A 70 8.37 -27.96 3.57
CA SER A 70 7.94 -27.55 2.22
C SER A 70 6.46 -27.18 2.22
N MET A 71 6.14 -25.96 1.75
CA MET A 71 4.78 -25.42 1.65
C MET A 71 4.02 -25.29 3.00
N ARG A 72 4.69 -25.37 4.15
CA ARG A 72 4.10 -25.35 5.49
C ARG A 72 4.75 -24.27 6.38
N PRO A 73 4.43 -22.99 6.19
CA PRO A 73 5.01 -21.89 6.98
C PRO A 73 4.52 -21.98 8.45
N LEU A 74 5.30 -21.33 9.34
CA LEU A 74 5.05 -21.30 10.78
C LEU A 74 4.44 -19.98 11.24
N GLY A 75 4.70 -18.90 10.51
CA GLY A 75 4.21 -17.56 10.79
C GLY A 75 3.54 -16.93 9.56
N LEU A 76 2.41 -16.29 9.78
CA LEU A 76 1.64 -15.61 8.74
C LEU A 76 1.36 -14.17 9.14
N VAL A 77 1.68 -13.24 8.26
CA VAL A 77 1.26 -11.83 8.35
C VAL A 77 0.34 -11.52 7.20
N LEU A 78 -0.90 -11.10 7.49
CA LEU A 78 -1.86 -10.64 6.49
C LEU A 78 -1.86 -9.13 6.43
N SER A 79 -1.74 -8.59 5.23
CA SER A 79 -1.79 -7.16 4.93
C SER A 79 -2.77 -6.87 3.81
N PRO A 80 -3.52 -5.75 3.84
CA PRO A 80 -4.59 -5.46 2.87
C PRO A 80 -4.09 -5.23 1.45
N THR A 81 -2.89 -4.68 1.29
CA THR A 81 -2.34 -4.32 0.00
C THR A 81 -0.95 -4.93 -0.21
N ARG A 82 -0.58 -5.09 -1.47
CA ARG A 82 0.75 -5.57 -1.84
C ARG A 82 1.85 -4.65 -1.36
N GLU A 83 1.64 -3.35 -1.47
CA GLU A 83 2.59 -2.33 -1.05
C GLU A 83 2.89 -2.45 0.45
N LEU A 84 1.84 -2.64 1.25
CA LEU A 84 1.98 -2.83 2.69
C LEU A 84 2.68 -4.16 3.01
N ALA A 85 2.32 -5.24 2.31
CA ALA A 85 2.99 -6.53 2.46
C ALA A 85 4.49 -6.45 2.11
N MET A 86 4.86 -5.69 1.07
CA MET A 86 6.26 -5.46 0.72
C MET A 86 6.98 -4.63 1.79
N GLN A 87 6.38 -3.54 2.28
CA GLN A 87 6.95 -2.71 3.35
C GLN A 87 7.12 -3.50 4.65
N THR A 88 6.14 -4.32 5.00
CA THR A 88 6.26 -5.25 6.15
C THR A 88 7.43 -6.21 5.95
N SER A 89 7.58 -6.76 4.75
CA SER A 89 8.70 -7.63 4.41
C SER A 89 10.04 -6.90 4.44
N ASP A 90 10.11 -5.65 3.99
CA ASP A 90 11.33 -4.83 4.03
C ASP A 90 11.83 -4.60 5.46
N VAL A 91 10.92 -4.57 6.44
CA VAL A 91 11.26 -4.50 7.87
C VAL A 91 11.64 -5.89 8.43
N ILE A 92 10.87 -6.92 8.11
CA ILE A 92 11.03 -8.27 8.69
C ILE A 92 12.22 -9.02 8.08
N ALA A 93 12.40 -8.98 6.75
CA ALA A 93 13.37 -9.82 6.07
C ALA A 93 14.85 -9.58 6.47
N PRO A 94 15.32 -8.35 6.67
CA PRO A 94 16.68 -8.13 7.16
C PRO A 94 16.89 -8.70 8.58
N LEU A 95 15.90 -8.47 9.46
CA LEU A 95 15.96 -8.90 10.86
C LEU A 95 15.82 -10.43 11.00
N SER A 96 14.96 -11.07 10.21
CA SER A 96 14.71 -12.51 10.28
C SER A 96 15.98 -13.33 10.00
N ARG A 97 16.86 -12.84 9.13
CA ARG A 97 18.14 -13.50 8.82
C ARG A 97 19.06 -13.58 10.03
N SER A 98 19.00 -12.59 10.95
CA SER A 98 19.84 -12.62 12.18
C SER A 98 19.47 -13.75 13.14
N VAL A 99 18.29 -14.35 12.98
CA VAL A 99 17.81 -15.52 13.75
C VAL A 99 17.59 -16.75 12.86
N ASN A 100 18.26 -16.80 11.70
CA ASN A 100 18.20 -17.89 10.72
C ASN A 100 16.77 -18.19 10.20
N LEU A 101 15.92 -17.18 10.12
CA LEU A 101 14.59 -17.28 9.52
C LEU A 101 14.59 -16.59 8.16
N ASN A 102 13.84 -17.17 7.22
CA ASN A 102 13.54 -16.55 5.93
C ASN A 102 12.10 -16.12 5.87
N SER A 103 11.81 -15.10 5.07
CA SER A 103 10.45 -14.63 4.82
C SER A 103 10.15 -14.52 3.32
N GLN A 104 8.88 -14.70 2.94
CA GLN A 104 8.42 -14.59 1.56
C GLN A 104 7.17 -13.75 1.48
N VAL A 105 7.16 -12.79 0.54
CA VAL A 105 5.96 -12.05 0.18
C VAL A 105 5.10 -12.87 -0.78
N VAL A 106 3.82 -13.01 -0.44
CA VAL A 106 2.79 -13.68 -1.23
C VAL A 106 1.71 -12.67 -1.59
N ALA A 107 1.84 -12.05 -2.77
CA ALA A 107 0.94 -10.98 -3.19
C ALA A 107 0.69 -11.01 -4.70
N GLY A 108 -0.48 -10.51 -5.12
CA GLY A 108 -0.82 -10.34 -6.52
C GLY A 108 0.12 -9.38 -7.25
N GLY A 109 0.33 -9.59 -8.56
CA GLY A 109 1.22 -8.74 -9.37
C GLY A 109 2.71 -8.95 -9.17
N LEU A 110 3.12 -9.87 -8.28
CA LEU A 110 4.48 -10.39 -8.19
C LEU A 110 4.57 -11.74 -8.91
N SER A 111 5.81 -12.15 -9.28
CA SER A 111 6.06 -13.40 -10.01
C SER A 111 5.48 -14.62 -9.28
N TYR A 112 4.51 -15.27 -9.89
CA TYR A 112 3.82 -16.43 -9.33
C TYR A 112 4.77 -17.61 -9.10
N SER A 113 5.60 -17.91 -10.08
CA SER A 113 6.55 -19.02 -10.03
C SER A 113 7.59 -18.85 -8.92
N LYS A 114 8.11 -17.62 -8.72
CA LYS A 114 9.07 -17.33 -7.64
C LYS A 114 8.45 -17.54 -6.26
N GLN A 115 7.17 -17.18 -6.08
CA GLN A 115 6.45 -17.40 -4.81
C GLN A 115 6.33 -18.90 -4.53
N ILE A 116 5.89 -19.71 -5.51
CA ILE A 116 5.77 -21.17 -5.37
C ILE A 116 7.13 -21.81 -5.08
N GLN A 117 8.17 -21.43 -5.81
CA GLN A 117 9.51 -21.98 -5.59
C GLN A 117 10.03 -21.69 -4.17
N ALA A 118 9.78 -20.49 -3.63
CA ALA A 118 10.16 -20.15 -2.28
C ALA A 118 9.39 -21.00 -1.25
N LEU A 119 8.07 -21.14 -1.42
CA LEU A 119 7.25 -21.97 -0.54
C LEU A 119 7.68 -23.45 -0.55
N LYS A 120 8.01 -24.01 -1.73
CA LYS A 120 8.53 -25.38 -1.86
C LYS A 120 9.85 -25.62 -1.14
N ARG A 121 10.67 -24.57 -0.95
CA ARG A 121 11.93 -24.68 -0.19
C ARG A 121 11.76 -24.67 1.33
N GLY A 122 10.54 -24.44 1.82
CA GLY A 122 10.27 -24.29 3.24
C GLY A 122 10.62 -22.88 3.74
N VAL A 123 9.63 -21.98 3.76
CA VAL A 123 9.79 -20.61 4.27
C VAL A 123 9.04 -20.47 5.59
N PRO A 124 9.71 -20.15 6.70
CA PRO A 124 9.08 -20.04 8.02
C PRO A 124 8.06 -18.90 8.11
N ILE A 125 8.29 -17.76 7.45
CA ILE A 125 7.44 -16.57 7.57
C ILE A 125 6.86 -16.21 6.21
N VAL A 126 5.55 -16.09 6.13
CA VAL A 126 4.83 -15.60 4.94
C VAL A 126 4.16 -14.28 5.26
N VAL A 127 4.43 -13.25 4.43
CA VAL A 127 3.72 -11.96 4.46
C VAL A 127 2.81 -11.92 3.24
N ALA A 128 1.50 -11.90 3.42
CA ALA A 128 0.55 -12.14 2.33
C ALA A 128 -0.55 -11.10 2.21
N THR A 129 -1.05 -10.94 0.97
CA THR A 129 -2.37 -10.35 0.73
C THR A 129 -3.43 -11.46 0.63
N PRO A 130 -4.66 -11.24 1.19
CA PRO A 130 -5.67 -12.30 1.30
C PRO A 130 -5.96 -13.00 -0.04
N GLY A 131 -6.26 -12.27 -1.11
CA GLY A 131 -6.65 -12.86 -2.39
C GLY A 131 -5.58 -13.76 -3.04
N ARG A 132 -4.27 -13.39 -2.98
CA ARG A 132 -3.20 -14.23 -3.51
C ARG A 132 -2.95 -15.46 -2.63
N LEU A 133 -3.10 -15.30 -1.33
CA LEU A 133 -2.94 -16.43 -0.42
C LEU A 133 -4.04 -17.49 -0.64
N ILE A 134 -5.29 -17.06 -0.78
CA ILE A 134 -6.43 -17.96 -1.12
C ILE A 134 -6.18 -18.68 -2.46
N ASP A 135 -5.69 -17.99 -3.49
CA ASP A 135 -5.36 -18.61 -4.78
C ASP A 135 -4.30 -19.72 -4.61
N LEU A 136 -3.24 -19.48 -3.83
CA LEU A 136 -2.21 -20.49 -3.55
C LEU A 136 -2.72 -21.65 -2.70
N ILE A 137 -3.61 -21.39 -1.74
CA ILE A 137 -4.26 -22.44 -0.94
C ILE A 137 -5.12 -23.34 -1.83
N ASN A 138 -6.00 -22.74 -2.65
CA ASN A 138 -6.91 -23.47 -3.54
C ASN A 138 -6.14 -24.34 -4.55
N LYS A 139 -4.95 -23.88 -4.98
CA LYS A 139 -4.05 -24.62 -5.87
C LYS A 139 -3.08 -25.56 -5.14
N LYS A 140 -3.25 -25.73 -3.82
CA LYS A 140 -2.42 -26.62 -2.98
C LYS A 140 -0.91 -26.30 -3.01
N HIS A 141 -0.56 -25.03 -3.20
CA HIS A 141 0.83 -24.55 -3.16
C HIS A 141 1.27 -24.05 -1.80
N ILE A 142 0.37 -24.01 -0.81
CA ILE A 142 0.62 -23.68 0.59
C ILE A 142 -0.43 -24.36 1.48
N ARG A 143 -0.03 -24.79 2.67
CA ARG A 143 -0.88 -25.30 3.76
C ARG A 143 -0.65 -24.44 5.00
N LEU A 144 -1.70 -24.18 5.75
CA LEU A 144 -1.66 -23.27 6.91
C LEU A 144 -1.81 -23.97 8.27
N ASP A 145 -1.94 -25.27 8.26
CA ASP A 145 -2.15 -26.11 9.46
C ASP A 145 -0.96 -26.10 10.44
N ASP A 146 0.24 -25.69 10.02
CA ASP A 146 1.40 -25.51 10.88
C ASP A 146 1.62 -24.07 11.36
N ILE A 147 0.77 -23.13 10.98
CA ILE A 147 0.87 -21.75 11.41
C ILE A 147 0.70 -21.65 12.93
N GLN A 148 1.77 -21.23 13.61
CA GLN A 148 1.81 -21.04 15.06
C GLN A 148 1.41 -19.61 15.46
N ILE A 149 1.69 -18.64 14.60
CA ILE A 149 1.45 -17.21 14.85
C ILE A 149 0.82 -16.58 13.61
N THR A 150 -0.35 -15.97 13.79
CA THR A 150 -1.02 -15.20 12.72
C THR A 150 -1.14 -13.74 13.14
N ILE A 151 -0.76 -12.84 12.24
CA ILE A 151 -0.84 -11.40 12.44
C ILE A 151 -1.77 -10.81 11.38
N LEU A 152 -2.73 -10.02 11.81
CA LEU A 152 -3.60 -9.21 10.96
C LEU A 152 -3.14 -7.76 11.09
N ASP A 153 -2.49 -7.23 10.06
CA ASP A 153 -2.04 -5.83 10.03
C ASP A 153 -3.02 -4.97 9.22
N GLU A 154 -3.39 -3.80 9.75
CA GLU A 154 -4.42 -2.91 9.20
C GLU A 154 -5.76 -3.65 8.96
N ALA A 155 -6.28 -4.32 10.02
CA ALA A 155 -7.48 -5.16 9.94
C ALA A 155 -8.72 -4.38 9.51
N ASP A 156 -8.88 -3.12 9.96
CA ASP A 156 -9.93 -2.21 9.51
C ASP A 156 -9.86 -1.94 8.02
N GLN A 157 -8.66 -1.76 7.48
CA GLN A 157 -8.49 -1.57 6.04
C GLN A 157 -8.84 -2.84 5.25
N MET A 158 -8.54 -4.04 5.78
CA MET A 158 -9.00 -5.30 5.16
C MET A 158 -10.52 -5.41 5.16
N ALA A 159 -11.20 -4.93 6.22
CA ALA A 159 -12.65 -4.86 6.31
C ALA A 159 -13.23 -3.89 5.27
N ASP A 160 -12.73 -2.67 5.21
CA ASP A 160 -13.17 -1.64 4.27
C ASP A 160 -12.96 -2.04 2.78
N MET A 161 -11.97 -2.89 2.51
CA MET A 161 -11.72 -3.44 1.16
C MET A 161 -12.53 -4.70 0.84
N GLY A 162 -13.38 -5.16 1.76
CA GLY A 162 -14.23 -6.34 1.57
C GLY A 162 -13.48 -7.69 1.67
N PHE A 163 -12.28 -7.73 2.27
CA PHE A 163 -11.47 -8.95 2.39
C PHE A 163 -11.85 -9.83 3.57
N LEU A 164 -12.81 -9.42 4.42
CA LEU A 164 -13.17 -10.22 5.59
C LEU A 164 -13.58 -11.67 5.29
N PRO A 165 -14.35 -11.97 4.21
CA PRO A 165 -14.65 -13.35 3.86
C PRO A 165 -13.40 -14.19 3.60
N ASP A 166 -12.41 -13.64 2.89
CA ASP A 166 -11.15 -14.32 2.61
C ASP A 166 -10.27 -14.44 3.85
N VAL A 167 -10.20 -13.39 4.68
CA VAL A 167 -9.50 -13.43 5.97
C VAL A 167 -10.06 -14.53 6.87
N LYS A 168 -11.39 -14.64 6.99
CA LYS A 168 -12.04 -15.71 7.77
C LYS A 168 -11.69 -17.10 7.22
N LYS A 169 -11.76 -17.31 5.91
CA LYS A 169 -11.36 -18.57 5.26
C LYS A 169 -9.89 -18.94 5.53
N ILE A 170 -9.00 -17.95 5.58
CA ILE A 170 -7.58 -18.17 5.88
C ILE A 170 -7.42 -18.56 7.35
N LEU A 171 -8.04 -17.80 8.27
CA LEU A 171 -7.95 -18.07 9.71
C LEU A 171 -8.52 -19.43 10.10
N ASP A 172 -9.62 -19.86 9.47
CA ASP A 172 -10.25 -21.16 9.69
C ASP A 172 -9.34 -22.34 9.28
N GLN A 173 -8.29 -22.10 8.44
CA GLN A 173 -7.31 -23.12 8.02
C GLN A 173 -6.00 -23.07 8.83
N THR A 174 -5.83 -22.09 9.72
CA THR A 174 -4.64 -22.02 10.57
C THR A 174 -4.80 -22.95 11.78
N LYS A 175 -3.67 -23.39 12.35
CA LYS A 175 -3.64 -24.27 13.51
C LYS A 175 -4.53 -23.77 14.64
N PRO A 176 -5.46 -24.61 15.18
CA PRO A 176 -6.23 -24.27 16.36
C PRO A 176 -5.32 -23.95 17.55
N GLY A 177 -5.61 -22.90 18.31
CA GLY A 177 -4.80 -22.49 19.47
C GLY A 177 -3.47 -21.81 19.13
N GLY A 178 -3.18 -21.56 17.85
CA GLY A 178 -2.07 -20.68 17.46
C GLY A 178 -2.30 -19.25 17.95
N GLN A 179 -1.23 -18.53 18.28
CA GLN A 179 -1.29 -17.14 18.70
C GLN A 179 -1.83 -16.24 17.58
N ARG A 180 -2.69 -15.29 17.95
CA ARG A 180 -3.22 -14.29 17.03
C ARG A 180 -2.94 -12.87 17.52
N MET A 181 -2.42 -12.06 16.64
CA MET A 181 -2.18 -10.64 16.89
C MET A 181 -2.94 -9.82 15.85
N LEU A 182 -3.79 -8.93 16.29
CA LEU A 182 -4.55 -8.03 15.41
C LEU A 182 -4.15 -6.59 15.69
N PHE A 183 -3.73 -5.90 14.62
CA PHE A 183 -3.37 -4.49 14.67
C PHE A 183 -4.30 -3.69 13.76
N SER A 184 -4.88 -2.63 14.33
CA SER A 184 -5.84 -1.77 13.62
C SER A 184 -5.77 -0.34 14.14
N ALA A 185 -6.11 0.63 13.30
CA ALA A 185 -6.30 2.00 13.76
C ALA A 185 -7.67 2.18 14.40
N THR A 186 -8.69 1.47 13.91
CA THR A 186 -10.08 1.52 14.40
C THR A 186 -10.58 0.13 14.79
N LEU A 187 -11.52 0.11 15.76
CA LEU A 187 -12.22 -1.11 16.17
C LEU A 187 -13.71 -0.90 15.84
N ASP A 188 -14.07 -1.10 14.60
CA ASP A 188 -15.46 -1.10 14.18
C ASP A 188 -16.12 -2.47 14.35
N ARG A 189 -17.42 -2.59 14.02
CA ARG A 189 -18.18 -3.84 14.16
C ARG A 189 -17.55 -5.00 13.41
N ASP A 190 -16.95 -4.74 12.29
CA ASP A 190 -16.35 -5.74 11.41
C ASP A 190 -15.06 -6.30 12.02
N VAL A 191 -14.18 -5.42 12.50
CA VAL A 191 -12.97 -5.81 13.23
C VAL A 191 -13.32 -6.51 14.54
N ASP A 192 -14.31 -6.00 15.28
CA ASP A 192 -14.79 -6.62 16.53
C ASP A 192 -15.30 -8.06 16.30
N SER A 193 -15.95 -8.32 15.15
CA SER A 193 -16.36 -9.67 14.77
C SER A 193 -15.19 -10.65 14.60
N LEU A 194 -14.05 -10.17 14.07
CA LEU A 194 -12.83 -10.98 13.97
C LEU A 194 -12.22 -11.24 15.35
N VAL A 195 -12.14 -10.20 16.18
CA VAL A 195 -11.61 -10.30 17.54
C VAL A 195 -12.38 -11.35 18.32
N LYS A 196 -13.72 -11.25 18.39
CA LYS A 196 -14.59 -12.17 19.12
C LYS A 196 -14.51 -13.62 18.63
N LYS A 197 -14.37 -13.83 17.33
CA LYS A 197 -14.33 -15.18 16.75
C LYS A 197 -12.96 -15.84 16.87
N TYR A 198 -11.88 -15.09 16.69
CA TYR A 198 -10.56 -15.67 16.45
C TYR A 198 -9.53 -15.42 17.55
N LEU A 199 -9.66 -14.37 18.35
CA LEU A 199 -8.72 -14.11 19.43
C LEU A 199 -9.22 -14.72 20.75
N LYS A 200 -8.29 -15.31 21.51
CA LYS A 200 -8.60 -15.92 22.81
C LYS A 200 -8.08 -15.03 23.93
N ASN A 201 -8.98 -14.41 24.70
CA ASN A 201 -8.65 -13.52 25.81
C ASN A 201 -7.53 -12.52 25.45
N PRO A 202 -7.68 -11.72 24.36
CA PRO A 202 -6.59 -10.88 23.89
C PRO A 202 -6.24 -9.78 24.90
N VAL A 203 -4.94 -9.52 25.06
CA VAL A 203 -4.49 -8.34 25.79
C VAL A 203 -4.62 -7.14 24.86
N THR A 204 -5.40 -6.14 25.29
CA THR A 204 -5.62 -4.92 24.51
C THR A 204 -4.60 -3.88 24.87
N HIS A 205 -3.83 -3.44 23.89
CA HIS A 205 -2.91 -2.30 23.99
C HIS A 205 -3.37 -1.18 23.10
N SER A 206 -3.74 -0.05 23.70
CA SER A 206 -4.23 1.12 22.98
C SER A 206 -3.37 2.33 23.31
N LEU A 207 -2.82 2.96 22.29
CA LEU A 207 -2.18 4.28 22.41
C LEU A 207 -3.18 5.43 22.24
N ALA A 208 -4.48 5.16 22.36
CA ALA A 208 -5.56 6.13 22.10
C ALA A 208 -5.57 7.36 23.02
N ASN A 209 -4.74 7.40 24.08
CA ASN A 209 -4.68 8.50 25.03
C ASN A 209 -3.50 9.47 24.82
N GLU A 210 -2.64 9.25 23.85
CA GLU A 210 -1.75 10.33 23.46
C GLU A 210 -2.54 11.30 22.56
N LYS A 211 -3.04 12.36 23.17
CA LYS A 211 -3.62 13.56 22.53
C LYS A 211 -2.67 14.22 21.51
N SER A 212 -1.55 13.59 21.20
CA SER A 212 -0.42 14.19 20.51
C SER A 212 -0.46 14.12 18.98
N THR A 213 -1.29 13.28 18.34
CA THR A 213 -1.31 13.23 16.87
C THR A 213 -2.47 14.01 16.26
N ALA A 214 -3.59 14.17 16.96
CA ALA A 214 -4.65 15.08 16.51
C ALA A 214 -4.25 16.56 16.73
N GLY A 215 -3.32 16.84 17.65
CA GLY A 215 -2.87 18.19 17.99
C GLY A 215 -1.99 18.87 16.93
N ASN A 216 -1.36 18.09 16.05
CA ASN A 216 -0.43 18.63 15.05
C ASN A 216 -1.01 18.65 13.62
N MET A 217 -2.29 18.30 13.46
CA MET A 217 -2.97 18.37 12.16
C MET A 217 -3.95 19.54 12.11
N THR A 218 -3.86 20.34 11.05
CA THR A 218 -4.87 21.35 10.73
C THR A 218 -5.73 20.88 9.56
N HIS A 219 -7.05 21.07 9.67
CA HIS A 219 -7.99 20.64 8.65
C HIS A 219 -8.72 21.87 8.08
N HIS A 220 -8.62 22.04 6.75
CA HIS A 220 -9.20 23.16 6.05
C HIS A 220 -10.13 22.71 4.93
N VAL A 221 -11.20 23.44 4.69
CA VAL A 221 -11.94 23.39 3.44
C VAL A 221 -11.72 24.69 2.68
N LEU A 222 -11.17 24.59 1.48
CA LEU A 222 -10.96 25.73 0.60
C LEU A 222 -12.14 25.80 -0.36
N VAL A 223 -12.92 26.86 -0.25
CA VAL A 223 -14.11 27.09 -1.06
C VAL A 223 -13.74 27.97 -2.24
N MET A 224 -14.00 27.50 -3.44
CA MET A 224 -13.60 28.18 -4.68
C MET A 224 -14.64 28.00 -5.78
N GLU A 225 -14.54 28.82 -6.82
CA GLU A 225 -15.28 28.63 -8.05
C GLU A 225 -14.78 27.41 -8.82
N GLN A 226 -15.69 26.69 -9.47
CA GLN A 226 -15.36 25.47 -10.22
C GLN A 226 -14.32 25.72 -11.32
N ALA A 227 -14.39 26.87 -12.00
CA ALA A 227 -13.46 27.25 -13.05
C ALA A 227 -12.00 27.43 -12.55
N SER A 228 -11.82 27.85 -11.30
CA SER A 228 -10.52 28.11 -10.69
C SER A 228 -9.86 26.86 -10.09
N LYS A 229 -10.62 25.75 -9.97
CA LYS A 229 -10.17 24.55 -9.24
C LYS A 229 -8.88 23.96 -9.81
N ASP A 230 -8.76 23.85 -11.13
CA ASP A 230 -7.58 23.26 -11.78
C ASP A 230 -6.32 24.13 -11.58
N VAL A 231 -6.45 25.45 -11.70
CA VAL A 231 -5.35 26.42 -11.50
C VAL A 231 -4.90 26.39 -10.02
N ILE A 232 -5.83 26.47 -9.09
CA ILE A 232 -5.55 26.39 -7.64
C ILE A 232 -4.86 25.06 -7.31
N THR A 233 -5.33 23.94 -7.87
CA THR A 233 -4.74 22.62 -7.61
C THR A 233 -3.29 22.54 -8.12
N ALA A 234 -3.01 23.10 -9.29
CA ALA A 234 -1.66 23.16 -9.85
C ALA A 234 -0.73 24.06 -9.00
N SER A 235 -1.22 25.21 -8.54
CA SER A 235 -0.46 26.11 -7.65
C SER A 235 -0.13 25.44 -6.30
N ILE A 236 -1.07 24.68 -5.73
CA ILE A 236 -0.81 23.90 -4.50
C ILE A 236 0.25 22.82 -4.79
N ALA A 237 0.21 22.16 -5.96
CA ALA A 237 1.15 21.11 -6.29
C ALA A 237 2.58 21.64 -6.56
N ALA A 238 2.72 22.88 -6.99
CA ALA A 238 4.00 23.56 -7.25
C ALA A 238 4.74 23.96 -5.95
N ARG A 239 4.11 23.82 -4.78
CA ARG A 239 4.69 24.15 -3.46
C ARG A 239 5.99 23.41 -3.18
N LYS A 240 6.80 23.97 -2.29
CA LYS A 240 7.94 23.26 -1.69
C LYS A 240 7.44 22.21 -0.69
N GLY A 241 8.08 21.04 -0.67
CA GLY A 241 7.73 19.93 0.20
C GLY A 241 6.72 18.95 -0.40
N LYS A 242 6.69 17.74 0.17
CA LYS A 242 5.87 16.64 -0.36
C LYS A 242 4.38 16.83 -0.09
N SER A 243 3.56 16.55 -1.10
CA SER A 243 2.10 16.62 -1.03
C SER A 243 1.43 15.46 -1.75
N ILE A 244 0.30 14.99 -1.19
CA ILE A 244 -0.51 13.91 -1.81
C ILE A 244 -1.88 14.47 -2.15
N PHE A 245 -2.30 14.27 -3.40
CA PHE A 245 -3.57 14.71 -3.96
C PHE A 245 -4.49 13.52 -4.17
N PHE A 246 -5.62 13.49 -3.49
CA PHE A 246 -6.59 12.40 -3.60
C PHE A 246 -7.69 12.74 -4.60
N VAL A 247 -7.89 11.82 -5.54
CA VAL A 247 -8.97 11.85 -6.54
C VAL A 247 -9.76 10.56 -6.51
N ARG A 248 -11.02 10.62 -6.93
CA ARG A 248 -11.94 9.48 -6.87
C ARG A 248 -11.63 8.38 -7.89
N THR A 249 -11.20 8.73 -9.10
CA THR A 249 -11.08 7.77 -10.20
C THR A 249 -9.67 7.63 -10.76
N LYS A 250 -9.38 6.46 -11.35
CA LYS A 250 -8.10 6.18 -12.03
C LYS A 250 -7.84 7.19 -13.18
N HIS A 251 -8.85 7.43 -14.00
CA HIS A 251 -8.75 8.41 -15.10
C HIS A 251 -8.59 9.83 -14.59
N GLY A 252 -9.25 10.18 -13.48
CA GLY A 252 -9.05 11.46 -12.80
C GLY A 252 -7.62 11.65 -12.34
N ALA A 253 -6.97 10.59 -11.82
CA ALA A 253 -5.56 10.64 -11.41
C ALA A 253 -4.61 10.91 -12.58
N ASP A 254 -4.77 10.17 -13.69
CA ASP A 254 -3.94 10.39 -14.88
C ASP A 254 -4.18 11.77 -15.50
N LYS A 255 -5.44 12.19 -15.62
CA LYS A 255 -5.82 13.49 -16.19
C LYS A 255 -5.27 14.66 -15.36
N LEU A 256 -5.40 14.59 -14.03
CA LEU A 256 -4.91 15.63 -13.14
C LEU A 256 -3.39 15.70 -13.16
N ALA A 257 -2.68 14.57 -13.06
CA ALA A 257 -1.23 14.54 -13.13
C ALA A 257 -0.71 15.06 -14.47
N LYS A 258 -1.37 14.73 -15.60
CA LYS A 258 -1.03 15.24 -16.92
C LYS A 258 -1.14 16.77 -16.97
N ARG A 259 -2.26 17.36 -16.51
CA ARG A 259 -2.46 18.81 -16.48
C ARG A 259 -1.42 19.53 -15.62
N MET A 260 -1.11 18.96 -14.44
CA MET A 260 -0.07 19.53 -13.57
C MET A 260 1.30 19.49 -14.24
N ASN A 261 1.66 18.39 -14.92
CA ASN A 261 2.90 18.30 -15.67
C ASN A 261 2.93 19.30 -16.84
N GLU A 262 1.82 19.50 -17.55
CA GLU A 262 1.66 20.52 -18.59
C GLU A 262 1.81 21.94 -18.04
N SER A 263 1.43 22.18 -16.79
CA SER A 263 1.63 23.45 -16.08
C SER A 263 3.05 23.62 -15.52
N GLY A 264 3.93 22.65 -15.70
CA GLY A 264 5.31 22.73 -15.21
C GLY A 264 5.53 22.26 -13.78
N VAL A 265 4.65 21.38 -13.26
CA VAL A 265 4.79 20.74 -11.94
C VAL A 265 5.08 19.26 -12.10
N ALA A 266 6.22 18.77 -11.57
CA ALA A 266 6.58 17.35 -11.63
C ALA A 266 5.67 16.50 -10.71
N VAL A 267 4.74 15.76 -11.31
CA VAL A 267 3.71 14.99 -10.57
C VAL A 267 3.64 13.56 -11.07
N GLY A 268 3.64 12.61 -10.13
CA GLY A 268 3.38 11.21 -10.41
C GLY A 268 1.92 10.83 -10.19
N ALA A 269 1.35 9.94 -11.04
CA ALA A 269 0.02 9.36 -10.82
C ALA A 269 0.11 7.93 -10.29
N LEU A 270 -0.65 7.63 -9.23
CA LEU A 270 -0.69 6.33 -8.58
C LEU A 270 -2.12 5.79 -8.45
N HIS A 271 -2.44 4.73 -9.18
CA HIS A 271 -3.76 4.10 -9.15
C HIS A 271 -3.70 2.64 -9.59
N GLY A 272 -4.77 1.88 -9.35
CA GLY A 272 -4.83 0.44 -9.65
C GLY A 272 -4.78 0.06 -11.14
N GLY A 273 -4.83 1.02 -12.08
CA GLY A 273 -4.62 0.79 -13.51
C GLY A 273 -3.14 0.76 -13.94
N LYS A 274 -2.21 1.18 -13.06
CA LYS A 274 -0.76 1.13 -13.32
C LYS A 274 -0.21 -0.27 -13.05
N THR A 275 0.77 -0.69 -13.86
CA THR A 275 1.55 -1.91 -13.58
C THR A 275 2.36 -1.74 -12.29
N GLN A 276 2.79 -2.85 -11.69
CA GLN A 276 3.57 -2.77 -10.45
C GLN A 276 4.90 -2.03 -10.63
N THR A 277 5.56 -2.25 -11.75
CA THR A 277 6.81 -1.55 -12.07
C THR A 277 6.59 -0.04 -12.15
N GLN A 278 5.51 0.40 -12.81
CA GLN A 278 5.15 1.82 -12.87
C GLN A 278 4.85 2.40 -11.48
N ARG A 279 4.08 1.66 -10.64
CA ARG A 279 3.74 2.09 -9.27
C ARG A 279 5.00 2.22 -8.41
N SER A 280 5.90 1.23 -8.45
CA SER A 280 7.16 1.28 -7.72
C SER A 280 8.03 2.46 -8.14
N LYS A 281 8.16 2.71 -9.46
CA LYS A 281 8.93 3.83 -9.99
C LYS A 281 8.37 5.20 -9.56
N VAL A 282 7.05 5.37 -9.60
CA VAL A 282 6.38 6.61 -9.16
C VAL A 282 6.60 6.83 -7.66
N LEU A 283 6.41 5.79 -6.84
CA LEU A 283 6.61 5.89 -5.39
C LEU A 283 8.07 6.16 -5.03
N GLU A 284 9.01 5.51 -5.69
CA GLU A 284 10.44 5.74 -5.49
C GLU A 284 10.83 7.18 -5.87
N GLY A 285 10.36 7.67 -7.01
CA GLY A 285 10.56 9.05 -7.43
C GLY A 285 10.02 10.06 -6.41
N PHE A 286 8.85 9.79 -5.84
CA PHE A 286 8.25 10.62 -4.80
C PHE A 286 9.01 10.53 -3.46
N LYS A 287 9.45 9.34 -3.06
CA LYS A 287 10.29 9.15 -1.86
C LYS A 287 11.60 9.91 -1.97
N MET A 288 12.27 9.82 -3.12
CA MET A 288 13.56 10.48 -3.39
C MET A 288 13.44 11.99 -3.66
N GLY A 289 12.23 12.58 -3.68
CA GLY A 289 12.03 14.00 -3.96
C GLY A 289 12.22 14.38 -5.44
N LYS A 290 12.25 13.40 -6.36
CA LYS A 290 12.24 13.71 -7.82
C LYS A 290 10.91 14.32 -8.27
N THR A 291 9.85 14.02 -7.54
CA THR A 291 8.54 14.66 -7.64
C THR A 291 8.09 15.06 -6.24
N ASN A 292 7.57 16.28 -6.07
CA ASN A 292 7.06 16.78 -4.79
C ASN A 292 5.55 16.57 -4.63
N ALA A 293 4.86 16.19 -5.70
CA ALA A 293 3.42 15.94 -5.71
C ALA A 293 3.10 14.53 -6.23
N LEU A 294 2.16 13.88 -5.58
CA LEU A 294 1.65 12.56 -5.95
C LEU A 294 0.13 12.64 -6.06
N VAL A 295 -0.45 12.32 -7.22
CA VAL A 295 -1.89 12.17 -7.39
C VAL A 295 -2.27 10.71 -7.22
N ALA A 296 -3.17 10.40 -6.32
CA ALA A 296 -3.51 9.01 -6.00
C ALA A 296 -5.02 8.79 -5.83
N THR A 297 -5.47 7.55 -6.10
CA THR A 297 -6.78 7.06 -5.65
C THR A 297 -6.67 6.41 -4.27
N ASP A 298 -7.77 6.35 -3.51
CA ASP A 298 -7.78 5.76 -2.16
C ASP A 298 -7.15 4.38 -2.10
N VAL A 299 -7.61 3.46 -2.95
CA VAL A 299 -7.09 2.08 -3.00
C VAL A 299 -5.58 2.03 -3.25
N ALA A 300 -5.07 2.91 -4.08
CA ALA A 300 -3.65 2.91 -4.42
C ALA A 300 -2.78 3.63 -3.39
N ALA A 301 -3.35 4.61 -2.68
CA ALA A 301 -2.68 5.33 -1.60
C ALA A 301 -2.71 4.57 -0.27
N ARG A 302 -3.60 3.59 -0.13
CA ARG A 302 -3.62 2.70 1.05
C ARG A 302 -2.30 1.91 1.12
N GLY A 303 -1.73 1.86 2.30
CA GLY A 303 -0.44 1.18 2.51
C GLY A 303 0.81 1.92 2.02
N ILE A 304 0.69 3.17 1.54
CA ILE A 304 1.87 3.97 1.20
C ILE A 304 2.46 4.56 2.48
N HIS A 305 3.70 4.21 2.75
CA HIS A 305 4.54 4.90 3.73
C HIS A 305 5.52 5.80 2.98
N VAL A 306 5.27 7.08 3.05
CA VAL A 306 6.22 8.13 2.64
C VAL A 306 6.32 9.10 3.79
N ASP A 307 7.54 9.33 4.22
CA ASP A 307 7.85 10.31 5.24
C ASP A 307 7.85 11.73 4.64
N ASP A 308 7.78 12.73 5.50
CA ASP A 308 7.85 14.15 5.14
C ASP A 308 6.70 14.66 4.25
N VAL A 309 5.55 13.97 4.22
CA VAL A 309 4.35 14.50 3.59
C VAL A 309 3.75 15.56 4.51
N SER A 310 3.91 16.83 4.15
CA SER A 310 3.42 17.96 4.96
C SER A 310 2.01 18.42 4.59
N LEU A 311 1.51 18.01 3.41
CA LEU A 311 0.18 18.40 2.92
C LEU A 311 -0.56 17.23 2.28
N VAL A 312 -1.81 17.04 2.68
CA VAL A 312 -2.78 16.16 2.04
C VAL A 312 -3.89 17.00 1.42
N VAL A 313 -4.18 16.79 0.14
CA VAL A 313 -5.21 17.52 -0.60
C VAL A 313 -6.29 16.56 -1.07
N HIS A 314 -7.49 16.72 -0.59
CA HIS A 314 -8.67 16.06 -1.15
C HIS A 314 -9.18 16.89 -2.33
N VAL A 315 -8.71 16.57 -3.55
CA VAL A 315 -9.21 17.21 -4.79
C VAL A 315 -10.67 16.83 -5.00
N ASP A 316 -10.98 15.55 -4.74
CA ASP A 316 -12.35 15.06 -4.59
C ASP A 316 -12.60 14.69 -3.14
N ALA A 317 -13.71 15.18 -2.57
CA ALA A 317 -14.10 14.82 -1.21
C ALA A 317 -14.16 13.29 -1.05
N PRO A 318 -13.70 12.73 0.08
CA PRO A 318 -13.81 11.31 0.37
C PRO A 318 -15.28 10.88 0.48
N GLU A 319 -15.56 9.60 0.25
CA GLU A 319 -16.93 9.08 0.26
C GLU A 319 -17.52 8.98 1.66
N ASN A 320 -16.65 8.70 2.65
CA ASN A 320 -17.06 8.53 4.04
C ASN A 320 -15.99 9.09 5.00
N HIS A 321 -16.32 9.13 6.29
CA HIS A 321 -15.47 9.69 7.33
C HIS A 321 -14.22 8.83 7.62
N LYS A 322 -14.27 7.51 7.39
CA LYS A 322 -13.11 6.63 7.54
C LYS A 322 -12.08 6.94 6.44
N ASP A 323 -12.51 7.06 5.18
CA ASP A 323 -11.62 7.46 4.09
C ASP A 323 -11.01 8.84 4.33
N TYR A 324 -11.79 9.79 4.93
CA TYR A 324 -11.26 11.08 5.34
C TYR A 324 -10.06 10.94 6.28
N LEU A 325 -10.20 10.13 7.34
CA LEU A 325 -9.15 9.90 8.33
C LEU A 325 -7.97 9.12 7.74
N HIS A 326 -8.22 8.13 6.89
CA HIS A 326 -7.17 7.35 6.22
C HIS A 326 -6.33 8.20 5.27
N ARG A 327 -6.96 9.14 4.55
CA ARG A 327 -6.25 10.12 3.71
C ARG A 327 -5.46 11.10 4.58
N ALA A 328 -6.10 11.67 5.59
CA ALA A 328 -5.46 12.59 6.53
C ALA A 328 -4.23 11.98 7.20
N GLY A 329 -4.30 10.71 7.61
CA GLY A 329 -3.18 9.97 8.20
C GLY A 329 -1.98 9.72 7.26
N ARG A 330 -1.97 10.28 6.05
CA ARG A 330 -0.78 10.28 5.19
C ARG A 330 0.17 11.44 5.53
N THR A 331 -0.27 12.42 6.32
CA THR A 331 0.57 13.50 6.86
C THR A 331 0.68 13.42 8.39
N ALA A 332 1.40 14.30 9.02
CA ALA A 332 1.62 14.41 10.48
C ALA A 332 2.10 13.10 11.14
N ARG A 333 3.05 12.42 10.51
CA ARG A 333 3.64 11.18 11.02
C ARG A 333 4.83 11.45 11.93
N ALA A 334 5.11 10.51 12.83
CA ALA A 334 6.25 10.56 13.75
C ALA A 334 6.38 11.86 14.56
N GLY A 335 5.25 12.50 14.91
CA GLY A 335 5.24 13.75 15.69
C GLY A 335 5.40 15.03 14.88
N ALA A 336 5.51 14.94 13.54
CA ALA A 336 5.53 16.11 12.65
C ALA A 336 4.15 16.77 12.56
N SER A 337 4.11 18.06 12.21
CA SER A 337 2.87 18.77 11.88
C SER A 337 2.43 18.46 10.45
N GLY A 338 1.11 18.54 10.18
CA GLY A 338 0.55 18.31 8.86
C GLY A 338 -0.69 19.12 8.59
N THR A 339 -0.91 19.44 7.32
CA THR A 339 -2.10 20.16 6.87
C THR A 339 -2.93 19.25 5.95
N VAL A 340 -4.23 19.23 6.19
CA VAL A 340 -5.22 18.55 5.37
C VAL A 340 -6.15 19.57 4.75
N VAL A 341 -6.24 19.57 3.44
CA VAL A 341 -7.07 20.50 2.68
C VAL A 341 -8.09 19.76 1.84
N THR A 342 -9.34 20.15 1.90
CA THR A 342 -10.39 19.67 0.98
C THR A 342 -10.80 20.79 0.05
N LEU A 343 -10.63 20.58 -1.26
CA LEU A 343 -11.07 21.52 -2.29
C LEU A 343 -12.57 21.36 -2.51
N SER A 344 -13.31 22.43 -2.42
CA SER A 344 -14.77 22.39 -2.48
C SER A 344 -15.33 23.58 -3.26
N THR A 345 -16.41 23.35 -3.98
CA THR A 345 -17.24 24.45 -4.48
C THR A 345 -18.28 24.84 -3.42
N HIS A 346 -18.90 26.01 -3.59
CA HIS A 346 -20.00 26.46 -2.70
C HIS A 346 -21.10 25.41 -2.53
N LYS A 347 -21.41 24.65 -3.59
CA LYS A 347 -22.46 23.59 -3.57
C LYS A 347 -22.03 22.37 -2.74
N GLN A 348 -20.75 22.08 -2.66
CA GLN A 348 -20.21 20.86 -2.03
C GLN A 348 -19.84 21.06 -0.55
N VAL A 349 -19.65 22.27 -0.09
CA VAL A 349 -19.11 22.58 1.24
C VAL A 349 -19.94 21.98 2.38
N LYS A 350 -21.29 21.96 2.26
CA LYS A 350 -22.18 21.34 3.26
C LYS A 350 -21.89 19.85 3.46
N GLY A 351 -21.64 19.12 2.38
CA GLY A 351 -21.26 17.69 2.43
C GLY A 351 -19.92 17.48 3.10
N VAL A 352 -18.92 18.33 2.80
CA VAL A 352 -17.58 18.27 3.41
C VAL A 352 -17.64 18.53 4.91
N ARG A 353 -18.43 19.52 5.36
CA ARG A 353 -18.66 19.78 6.80
C ARG A 353 -19.24 18.57 7.52
N GLY A 354 -20.25 17.92 6.90
CA GLY A 354 -20.85 16.70 7.44
C GLY A 354 -19.89 15.53 7.54
N LEU A 355 -18.97 15.39 6.58
CA LEU A 355 -17.91 14.39 6.63
C LEU A 355 -16.91 14.65 7.76
N ALA A 356 -16.43 15.89 7.88
CA ALA A 356 -15.50 16.30 8.92
C ALA A 356 -16.08 16.15 10.33
N ALA A 357 -17.36 16.51 10.51
CA ALA A 357 -18.06 16.33 11.77
C ALA A 357 -18.14 14.85 12.19
N ARG A 358 -18.48 13.95 11.23
CA ARG A 358 -18.48 12.49 11.47
C ARG A 358 -17.07 11.92 11.71
N ALA A 359 -16.05 12.56 11.15
CA ALA A 359 -14.64 12.22 11.41
C ALA A 359 -14.12 12.76 12.76
N GLY A 360 -14.90 13.57 13.47
CA GLY A 360 -14.51 14.17 14.74
C GLY A 360 -13.41 15.24 14.61
N VAL A 361 -13.28 15.89 13.41
CA VAL A 361 -12.24 16.89 13.16
C VAL A 361 -12.81 18.29 13.09
N LYS A 362 -12.08 19.27 13.64
CA LYS A 362 -12.41 20.69 13.55
C LYS A 362 -11.95 21.23 12.20
N LEU A 363 -12.90 21.64 11.35
CA LEU A 363 -12.66 22.13 9.99
C LEU A 363 -12.67 23.66 9.97
N VAL A 364 -11.63 24.26 9.36
CA VAL A 364 -11.57 25.70 9.09
C VAL A 364 -11.98 25.96 7.64
N GLU A 365 -13.02 26.73 7.44
CA GLU A 365 -13.51 27.10 6.10
C GLU A 365 -12.89 28.43 5.66
N THR A 366 -12.35 28.45 4.43
CA THR A 366 -11.72 29.63 3.85
C THR A 366 -12.11 29.73 2.37
N LYS A 367 -12.62 30.88 1.95
CA LYS A 367 -12.82 31.19 0.53
C LYS A 367 -11.49 31.57 -0.07
N VAL A 368 -11.16 31.04 -1.26
CA VAL A 368 -9.90 31.27 -1.94
C VAL A 368 -10.10 31.45 -3.46
N GLY A 369 -9.27 32.31 -4.03
CA GLY A 369 -9.07 32.45 -5.48
C GLY A 369 -7.67 31.96 -5.90
N PRO A 370 -7.34 31.98 -7.19
CA PRO A 370 -5.97 31.73 -7.67
C PRO A 370 -4.97 32.67 -7.02
N MET A 371 -3.91 32.11 -6.42
CA MET A 371 -2.83 32.82 -5.73
C MET A 371 -3.30 33.79 -4.61
N ASP A 372 -4.49 33.58 -4.06
CA ASP A 372 -5.00 34.28 -2.89
C ASP A 372 -4.05 34.13 -1.69
N GLN A 373 -3.89 35.18 -0.88
CA GLN A 373 -3.00 35.15 0.30
C GLN A 373 -3.34 34.03 1.29
N ASN A 374 -4.63 33.74 1.49
CA ASN A 374 -5.04 32.64 2.37
C ASN A 374 -4.67 31.28 1.77
N LEU A 375 -4.81 31.12 0.43
CA LEU A 375 -4.36 29.92 -0.25
C LEU A 375 -2.87 29.67 -0.01
N VAL A 376 -2.06 30.70 -0.24
CA VAL A 376 -0.60 30.65 -0.04
C VAL A 376 -0.26 30.35 1.43
N LYS A 377 -0.87 31.03 2.37
CA LYS A 377 -0.63 30.86 3.81
C LYS A 377 -0.97 29.45 4.30
N ILE A 378 -2.08 28.87 3.83
CA ILE A 378 -2.56 27.55 4.27
C ILE A 378 -1.78 26.42 3.61
N THR A 379 -1.49 26.55 2.32
CA THR A 379 -0.99 25.44 1.51
C THR A 379 0.47 25.58 1.09
N GLY A 380 1.03 26.76 1.18
CA GLY A 380 2.33 27.07 0.59
C GLY A 380 2.30 27.13 -0.93
N ALA A 381 1.12 27.36 -1.54
CA ALA A 381 0.94 27.42 -2.99
C ALA A 381 1.94 28.38 -3.64
N VAL A 382 2.46 27.97 -4.80
CA VAL A 382 3.41 28.74 -5.63
C VAL A 382 2.90 28.70 -7.06
N GLU A 383 3.18 29.74 -7.82
CA GLU A 383 2.85 29.76 -9.24
C GLU A 383 3.64 28.67 -9.98
N PRO A 384 2.98 27.80 -10.77
CA PRO A 384 3.65 26.80 -11.60
C PRO A 384 4.58 27.46 -12.61
N SER A 385 5.68 26.77 -13.00
CA SER A 385 6.67 27.31 -13.92
C SER A 385 6.14 27.62 -15.33
N GLY A 386 4.99 27.07 -15.70
CA GLY A 386 4.43 27.17 -17.06
C GLY A 386 5.19 26.38 -18.13
N VAL A 387 6.34 25.80 -17.79
CA VAL A 387 7.14 24.99 -18.72
C VAL A 387 6.75 23.52 -18.60
N PRO A 388 6.15 22.90 -19.62
CA PRO A 388 5.69 21.52 -19.54
C PRO A 388 6.79 20.53 -19.19
N ILE A 389 6.51 19.61 -18.26
CA ILE A 389 7.43 18.55 -17.87
C ILE A 389 7.00 17.25 -18.54
N VAL A 390 7.86 16.68 -19.37
CA VAL A 390 7.65 15.35 -19.95
C VAL A 390 8.16 14.30 -18.95
N MET A 391 7.25 13.70 -18.20
CA MET A 391 7.59 12.54 -17.40
C MET A 391 7.81 11.36 -18.35
N ALA A 392 9.01 10.77 -18.34
CA ALA A 392 9.31 9.59 -19.15
C ALA A 392 8.32 8.46 -18.86
N ASP A 393 7.35 8.30 -19.75
CA ASP A 393 6.31 7.28 -19.66
C ASP A 393 6.97 5.91 -19.87
N SER A 394 7.10 5.13 -18.83
CA SER A 394 7.72 3.79 -18.84
C SER A 394 6.80 2.75 -19.47
N GLY A 395 6.24 3.02 -20.65
CA GLY A 395 5.23 2.15 -21.25
C GLY A 395 5.11 2.12 -22.76
N LYS A 396 5.86 2.92 -23.50
CA LYS A 396 5.98 2.74 -24.95
C LYS A 396 7.38 2.20 -25.26
N SER A 397 7.54 0.88 -25.42
CA SER A 397 8.66 0.36 -26.19
C SER A 397 8.52 1.00 -27.57
N GLU A 398 9.47 1.79 -27.95
CA GLU A 398 9.69 2.15 -29.36
C GLU A 398 9.81 0.83 -30.12
N ARG A 399 8.75 0.45 -30.80
CA ARG A 399 8.90 -0.45 -31.93
C ARG A 399 9.69 0.36 -32.97
N SER A 400 11.00 0.21 -32.93
CA SER A 400 11.87 0.65 -34.00
C SER A 400 11.35 0.01 -35.29
N GLY A 401 10.72 0.84 -36.12
CA GLY A 401 10.39 0.48 -37.50
C GLY A 401 11.69 0.23 -38.24
N ARG A 402 12.08 -1.03 -38.38
CA ARG A 402 13.01 -1.42 -39.43
C ARG A 402 12.26 -1.30 -40.76
N SER A 403 12.42 -0.14 -41.39
CA SER A 403 12.17 0.01 -42.81
C SER A 403 13.21 -0.82 -43.53
N GLY A 404 12.85 -2.01 -43.96
CA GLY A 404 13.62 -2.81 -44.88
C GLY A 404 13.60 -2.15 -46.24
N GLY A 405 14.71 -1.51 -46.62
CA GLY A 405 14.94 -1.00 -47.93
C GLY A 405 14.94 -2.17 -48.95
N TYR A 406 14.04 -2.08 -49.88
CA TYR A 406 14.00 -2.88 -51.08
C TYR A 406 15.21 -2.57 -51.95
N ARG A 407 16.23 -3.41 -52.06
CA ARG A 407 17.25 -3.39 -53.09
C ARG A 407 16.90 -4.38 -54.16
N ASP A 408 16.49 -3.85 -55.27
CA ASP A 408 16.36 -4.53 -56.61
C ASP A 408 17.74 -4.96 -57.07
N SER A 409 17.92 -6.22 -57.37
CA SER A 409 18.99 -6.68 -58.26
C SER A 409 18.50 -7.88 -59.09
N ARG A 410 18.16 -7.55 -60.34
CA ARG A 410 18.01 -8.51 -61.45
C ARG A 410 19.29 -9.30 -61.66
N THR A 411 19.21 -10.63 -61.79
CA THR A 411 19.89 -11.38 -62.89
C THR A 411 19.36 -12.83 -62.95
N ARG A 412 18.77 -13.13 -64.04
CA ARG A 412 18.79 -14.24 -65.03
C ARG A 412 19.21 -15.65 -64.60
N GLY A 413 18.36 -16.60 -65.05
CA GLY A 413 18.71 -17.97 -65.53
C GLY A 413 17.86 -19.06 -64.82
N GLY A 414 16.88 -19.64 -65.42
CA GLY A 414 16.88 -20.62 -66.49
C GLY A 414 16.41 -22.01 -66.00
N GLY A 415 15.25 -22.44 -66.42
CA GLY A 415 15.15 -23.85 -66.77
C GLY A 415 14.17 -24.78 -66.03
N LYS A 416 13.05 -25.08 -66.73
CA LYS A 416 12.32 -26.39 -66.95
C LYS A 416 11.35 -26.93 -65.88
N LYS A 417 10.08 -26.77 -66.18
CA LYS A 417 8.92 -27.69 -66.40
C LYS A 417 8.97 -29.13 -65.84
N LYS A 418 7.88 -29.54 -65.18
CA LYS A 418 6.84 -30.54 -65.48
C LYS A 418 5.91 -30.73 -64.28
N LYS A 419 4.60 -30.46 -64.42
CA LYS A 419 3.44 -31.40 -64.73
C LYS A 419 3.32 -32.51 -63.66
N SER A 420 2.20 -32.83 -62.98
CA SER A 420 0.76 -32.78 -63.28
C SER A 420 -0.03 -33.35 -62.07
N ARG A 421 -1.24 -32.91 -61.92
CA ARG A 421 -2.43 -33.35 -61.15
C ARG A 421 -2.70 -34.91 -61.24
N PRO A 422 -3.82 -35.48 -60.58
CA PRO A 422 -4.92 -34.91 -59.76
C PRO A 422 -5.39 -35.78 -58.55
N ARG A 423 -6.47 -35.32 -57.89
CA ARG A 423 -7.33 -36.01 -56.92
C ARG A 423 -8.15 -37.15 -57.56
N PRO A 424 -8.77 -38.09 -56.75
CA PRO A 424 -10.20 -37.93 -56.47
C PRO A 424 -10.72 -38.34 -55.08
N ASN A 425 -11.89 -37.80 -54.82
CA ASN A 425 -13.01 -38.07 -53.92
C ASN A 425 -13.39 -39.55 -53.68
N GLU A 426 -14.02 -39.78 -52.48
CA GLU A 426 -15.34 -40.40 -52.24
C GLU A 426 -15.57 -40.59 -50.75
N ARG A 427 -16.55 -39.97 -50.13
CA ARG A 427 -17.99 -40.16 -49.96
C ARG A 427 -18.40 -41.34 -49.06
N ARG A 428 -19.15 -40.99 -48.02
CA ARG A 428 -20.33 -41.63 -47.36
C ARG A 428 -20.06 -42.83 -46.45
N LYS A 429 -20.63 -42.87 -45.24
CA LYS A 429 -22.03 -42.88 -44.76
C LYS A 429 -22.10 -42.99 -43.23
N ARG A 430 -23.05 -42.28 -42.60
CA ARG A 430 -23.72 -42.67 -41.36
C ARG A 430 -24.72 -43.81 -41.65
N PRO A 431 -25.44 -44.49 -40.70
CA PRO A 431 -25.71 -44.19 -39.29
C PRO A 431 -25.78 -45.47 -38.39
N ARG A 432 -25.77 -45.32 -37.08
CA ARG A 432 -26.84 -45.59 -36.13
C ARG A 432 -26.43 -45.13 -34.73
#